data_056c8a333d8a1475a432a0ae5e6bf9fb
#
_entry.id   056c8a333d8a1475a432a0ae5e6bf9fb
#
_cell.length_a   1.000
_cell.length_b   1.000
_cell.length_c   1.000
_cell.angle_alpha   90.00
_cell.angle_beta   90.00
_cell.angle_gamma   90.00
#
_symmetry.space_group_name_H-M   'P 1'
#
loop_
_entity.id
_entity.type
_entity.pdbx_description
1 polymer ?
#
loop_
_entity_poly.entity_id
_entity_poly.type
_entity_poly.pdbx_seq_one_letter_code
_entity_poly.pdbx_strand_id
1 'polypeptide(L)'
;MSEVLGTSILNLDPDNEESIPGRKDKSVASGYLSQLESELINITIVAEGYDKFIKEAETGLAFLEKALEEKLWEVSFDEIADSTFDGDVEKAKRAVGLFNAYCARCHTAGYSAGVAYTKEIASGGLGPALRAGRANIQFKQREDLIDFIVKGSVNGKAYGVNGVGGGKMPGFGAVLPQSDIELIIDYLRGMTPDA
;
A
#
# COMPACT_ATOMS: atom_id res chain seq x y z
N MET A 1 9.21 -19.73 -18.24
CA MET A 1 9.40 -18.99 -19.51
C MET A 1 10.15 -19.79 -20.57
N SER A 2 11.14 -20.60 -20.21
CA SER A 2 11.88 -21.45 -21.16
C SER A 2 11.06 -22.57 -21.82
N GLU A 3 10.02 -23.08 -21.19
CA GLU A 3 9.19 -24.16 -21.73
C GLU A 3 8.23 -23.73 -22.84
N VAL A 4 7.68 -22.50 -22.76
CA VAL A 4 6.75 -22.00 -23.79
C VAL A 4 7.48 -21.56 -25.06
N LEU A 5 8.67 -21.00 -24.93
CA LEU A 5 9.52 -20.64 -26.08
C LEU A 5 10.27 -21.84 -26.68
N GLY A 6 10.55 -22.85 -25.86
CA GLY A 6 11.36 -23.99 -26.29
C GLY A 6 10.66 -24.96 -27.25
N THR A 7 9.34 -25.06 -27.17
CA THR A 7 8.60 -26.04 -28.00
C THR A 7 8.22 -25.53 -29.39
N SER A 8 8.02 -24.23 -29.58
CA SER A 8 7.62 -23.68 -30.87
C SER A 8 8.80 -23.32 -31.78
N ILE A 9 9.90 -22.81 -31.21
CA ILE A 9 11.03 -22.28 -32.00
C ILE A 9 12.12 -23.33 -32.21
N LEU A 10 12.42 -24.16 -31.22
CA LEU A 10 13.48 -25.16 -31.31
C LEU A 10 13.16 -26.37 -32.19
N ASN A 11 11.89 -26.59 -32.53
CA ASN A 11 11.47 -27.66 -33.44
C ASN A 11 11.38 -27.23 -34.92
N LEU A 12 11.64 -25.97 -35.21
CA LEU A 12 11.66 -25.44 -36.56
C LEU A 12 13.09 -25.49 -37.11
N ASP A 13 13.50 -26.67 -37.58
CA ASP A 13 14.75 -26.79 -38.34
C ASP A 13 14.46 -26.35 -39.79
N PRO A 14 15.01 -25.20 -40.23
CA PRO A 14 14.75 -24.68 -41.57
C PRO A 14 15.26 -25.60 -42.69
N ASP A 15 16.21 -26.49 -42.37
CA ASP A 15 16.80 -27.42 -43.34
C ASP A 15 16.13 -28.79 -43.33
N ASN A 16 15.24 -29.06 -42.39
CA ASN A 16 14.46 -30.29 -42.30
C ASN A 16 13.01 -30.07 -42.73
N GLU A 17 12.64 -30.50 -43.93
CA GLU A 17 11.28 -30.35 -44.46
C GLU A 17 10.21 -31.08 -43.61
N GLU A 18 10.59 -32.07 -42.83
CA GLU A 18 9.69 -32.81 -41.96
C GLU A 18 9.43 -32.12 -40.61
N SER A 19 10.34 -31.20 -40.20
CA SER A 19 10.19 -30.46 -38.96
C SER A 19 9.10 -29.38 -38.98
N ILE A 20 8.63 -29.02 -40.18
CA ILE A 20 7.55 -28.05 -40.40
C ILE A 20 6.43 -28.72 -41.11
N PRO A 21 5.41 -29.26 -40.41
CA PRO A 21 4.23 -29.87 -41.04
C PRO A 21 3.60 -28.91 -42.01
N GLY A 22 3.36 -29.37 -43.24
CA GLY A 22 2.70 -28.58 -44.27
C GLY A 22 3.56 -27.50 -44.93
N ARG A 23 4.89 -27.55 -44.85
CA ARG A 23 5.81 -26.60 -45.51
C ARG A 23 5.52 -26.35 -46.99
N LYS A 24 4.95 -27.35 -47.68
CA LYS A 24 4.53 -27.21 -49.06
C LYS A 24 3.15 -26.57 -49.26
N ASP A 25 2.40 -26.41 -48.17
CA ASP A 25 1.09 -25.77 -48.17
C ASP A 25 1.20 -24.32 -47.70
N LYS A 26 0.93 -23.39 -48.58
CA LYS A 26 1.00 -21.94 -48.29
C LYS A 26 0.04 -21.51 -47.17
N SER A 27 -1.09 -22.20 -47.00
CA SER A 27 -2.08 -21.89 -45.97
C SER A 27 -1.54 -22.24 -44.56
N VAL A 28 -0.85 -23.36 -44.44
CA VAL A 28 -0.21 -23.80 -43.18
C VAL A 28 0.98 -22.90 -42.85
N ALA A 29 1.82 -22.56 -43.84
CA ALA A 29 2.91 -21.62 -43.63
C ALA A 29 2.43 -20.23 -43.16
N SER A 30 1.32 -19.73 -43.71
CA SER A 30 0.70 -18.49 -43.27
C SER A 30 0.17 -18.60 -41.82
N GLY A 31 -0.37 -19.75 -41.43
CA GLY A 31 -0.80 -19.99 -40.05
C GLY A 31 0.35 -19.95 -39.05
N TYR A 32 1.50 -20.54 -39.39
CA TYR A 32 2.69 -20.49 -38.55
C TYR A 32 3.28 -19.07 -38.44
N LEU A 33 3.29 -18.28 -39.50
CA LEU A 33 3.71 -16.89 -39.46
C LEU A 33 2.84 -16.06 -38.53
N SER A 34 1.51 -16.20 -38.62
CA SER A 34 0.57 -15.50 -37.75
C SER A 34 0.75 -15.90 -36.27
N GLN A 35 1.06 -17.16 -36.00
CA GLN A 35 1.36 -17.61 -34.64
C GLN A 35 2.65 -16.98 -34.12
N LEU A 36 3.72 -16.99 -34.91
CA LEU A 36 5.00 -16.36 -34.52
C LEU A 36 4.87 -14.84 -34.28
N GLU A 37 4.10 -14.15 -35.12
CA GLU A 37 3.80 -12.74 -34.91
C GLU A 37 3.05 -12.51 -33.58
N SER A 38 2.07 -13.35 -33.26
CA SER A 38 1.35 -13.27 -31.98
C SER A 38 2.27 -13.56 -30.80
N GLU A 39 3.15 -14.54 -30.89
CA GLU A 39 4.13 -14.84 -29.84
C GLU A 39 5.13 -13.71 -29.66
N LEU A 40 5.58 -13.07 -30.74
CA LEU A 40 6.47 -11.90 -30.69
C LEU A 40 5.81 -10.71 -29.97
N ILE A 41 4.53 -10.45 -30.25
CA ILE A 41 3.74 -9.41 -29.58
C ILE A 41 3.66 -9.72 -28.08
N ASN A 42 3.37 -10.97 -27.73
CA ASN A 42 3.30 -11.38 -26.33
C ASN A 42 4.64 -11.22 -25.59
N ILE A 43 5.74 -11.56 -26.24
CA ILE A 43 7.10 -11.35 -25.68
C ILE A 43 7.36 -9.87 -25.45
N THR A 44 6.98 -9.01 -26.38
CA THR A 44 7.14 -7.55 -26.26
C THR A 44 6.34 -7.01 -25.08
N ILE A 45 5.07 -7.41 -24.93
CA ILE A 45 4.22 -7.01 -23.80
C ILE A 45 4.83 -7.45 -22.46
N VAL A 46 5.37 -8.66 -22.40
CA VAL A 46 6.03 -9.19 -21.20
C VAL A 46 7.30 -8.39 -20.90
N ALA A 47 8.12 -8.07 -21.89
CA ALA A 47 9.33 -7.27 -21.73
C ALA A 47 9.01 -5.87 -21.20
N GLU A 48 8.02 -5.19 -21.78
CA GLU A 48 7.54 -3.88 -21.29
C GLU A 48 7.02 -3.95 -19.85
N GLY A 49 6.35 -5.04 -19.50
CA GLY A 49 5.92 -5.31 -18.13
C GLY A 49 7.08 -5.44 -17.15
N TYR A 50 8.16 -6.10 -17.55
CA TYR A 50 9.38 -6.20 -16.73
C TYR A 50 10.08 -4.85 -16.58
N ASP A 51 10.19 -4.06 -17.62
CA ASP A 51 10.80 -2.73 -17.56
C ASP A 51 10.02 -1.82 -16.60
N LYS A 52 8.70 -1.86 -16.66
CA LYS A 52 7.85 -1.14 -15.72
C LYS A 52 8.08 -1.59 -14.28
N PHE A 53 8.12 -2.91 -14.04
CA PHE A 53 8.37 -3.47 -12.71
C PHE A 53 9.74 -3.09 -12.16
N ILE A 54 10.80 -3.13 -13.00
CA ILE A 54 12.15 -2.72 -12.61
C ILE A 54 12.14 -1.24 -12.21
N LYS A 55 11.53 -0.38 -13.00
CA LYS A 55 11.42 1.05 -12.70
C LYS A 55 10.65 1.35 -11.41
N GLU A 56 9.58 0.61 -11.15
CA GLU A 56 8.82 0.72 -9.90
C GLU A 56 9.67 0.24 -8.70
N ALA A 57 10.42 -0.84 -8.86
CA ALA A 57 11.33 -1.35 -7.83
C ALA A 57 12.48 -0.37 -7.54
N GLU A 58 13.10 0.23 -8.56
CA GLU A 58 14.14 1.26 -8.41
C GLU A 58 13.60 2.49 -7.69
N THR A 59 12.38 2.92 -8.04
CA THR A 59 11.70 4.04 -7.37
C THR A 59 11.44 3.71 -5.89
N GLY A 60 10.99 2.50 -5.60
CA GLY A 60 10.79 2.02 -4.24
C GLY A 60 12.09 1.95 -3.44
N LEU A 61 13.17 1.49 -4.05
CA LEU A 61 14.50 1.44 -3.42
C LEU A 61 15.01 2.83 -3.09
N ALA A 62 14.95 3.77 -4.02
CA ALA A 62 15.34 5.16 -3.80
C ALA A 62 14.53 5.82 -2.67
N PHE A 63 13.23 5.52 -2.57
CA PHE A 63 12.40 5.97 -1.46
C PHE A 63 12.88 5.38 -0.11
N LEU A 64 13.20 4.08 -0.07
CA LEU A 64 13.69 3.43 1.14
C LEU A 64 15.05 3.98 1.58
N GLU A 65 15.97 4.20 0.64
CA GLU A 65 17.27 4.80 0.93
C GLU A 65 17.13 6.20 1.54
N LYS A 66 16.28 7.04 0.94
CA LYS A 66 15.96 8.35 1.46
C LYS A 66 15.29 8.28 2.84
N ALA A 67 14.35 7.34 3.02
CA ALA A 67 13.68 7.15 4.30
C ALA A 67 14.65 6.75 5.41
N LEU A 68 15.64 5.91 5.11
CA LEU A 68 16.70 5.53 6.04
C LEU A 68 17.62 6.72 6.38
N GLU A 69 18.00 7.53 5.39
CA GLU A 69 18.81 8.72 5.58
C GLU A 69 18.09 9.75 6.44
N GLU A 70 16.82 10.00 6.17
CA GLU A 70 15.96 10.94 6.91
C GLU A 70 15.44 10.37 8.23
N LYS A 71 15.80 9.12 8.57
CA LYS A 71 15.35 8.42 9.77
C LYS A 71 13.82 8.38 9.92
N LEU A 72 13.12 8.24 8.83
CA LEU A 72 11.64 8.21 8.82
C LEU A 72 11.05 7.00 9.59
N TRP A 73 11.91 6.02 9.90
CA TRP A 73 11.56 4.81 10.65
C TRP A 73 11.79 4.93 12.15
N GLU A 74 12.47 6.00 12.59
CA GLU A 74 12.68 6.25 14.01
C GLU A 74 11.45 6.90 14.61
N VAL A 75 10.91 6.27 15.63
CA VAL A 75 9.83 6.81 16.45
C VAL A 75 10.43 7.21 17.79
N SER A 76 10.40 8.50 18.10
CA SER A 76 10.80 8.99 19.42
C SER A 76 9.65 8.76 20.40
N PHE A 77 9.71 7.64 21.12
CA PHE A 77 8.71 7.35 22.15
C PHE A 77 8.74 8.34 23.31
N ASP A 78 9.91 8.90 23.61
CA ASP A 78 10.05 9.92 24.67
C ASP A 78 9.32 11.21 24.27
N GLU A 79 9.49 11.69 23.03
CA GLU A 79 8.75 12.87 22.54
C GLU A 79 7.24 12.64 22.52
N ILE A 80 6.79 11.47 22.12
CA ILE A 80 5.36 11.10 22.13
C ILE A 80 4.85 11.03 23.57
N ALA A 81 5.61 10.44 24.47
CA ALA A 81 5.27 10.36 25.89
C ALA A 81 5.12 11.74 26.51
N ASP A 82 6.10 12.61 26.30
CA ASP A 82 6.10 13.97 26.85
C ASP A 82 4.98 14.83 26.29
N SER A 83 4.71 14.71 24.98
CA SER A 83 3.67 15.53 24.32
C SER A 83 2.25 15.07 24.56
N THR A 84 2.04 13.76 24.84
CA THR A 84 0.70 13.16 24.80
C THR A 84 0.34 12.36 26.04
N PHE A 85 1.30 11.78 26.73
CA PHE A 85 1.07 10.80 27.81
C PHE A 85 1.74 11.16 29.14
N ASP A 86 1.96 12.44 29.40
CA ASP A 86 2.54 12.92 30.65
C ASP A 86 3.88 12.24 31.00
N GLY A 87 4.70 11.94 30.01
CA GLY A 87 5.99 11.28 30.15
C GLY A 87 5.91 9.74 30.26
N ASP A 88 4.75 9.12 30.08
CA ASP A 88 4.59 7.67 30.15
C ASP A 88 5.00 6.98 28.82
N VAL A 89 6.27 6.60 28.75
CA VAL A 89 6.90 5.95 27.60
C VAL A 89 6.25 4.60 27.26
N GLU A 90 5.79 3.85 28.25
CA GLU A 90 5.14 2.55 28.00
C GLU A 90 3.75 2.73 27.37
N LYS A 91 3.01 3.77 27.75
CA LYS A 91 1.78 4.14 27.04
C LYS A 91 2.06 4.59 25.62
N ALA A 92 3.09 5.39 25.38
CA ALA A 92 3.49 5.82 24.04
C ALA A 92 3.82 4.62 23.15
N LYS A 93 4.65 3.69 23.62
CA LYS A 93 4.98 2.44 22.91
C LYS A 93 3.72 1.61 22.59
N ARG A 94 2.83 1.46 23.58
CA ARG A 94 1.59 0.71 23.39
C ARG A 94 0.69 1.38 22.36
N ALA A 95 0.50 2.70 22.42
CA ALA A 95 -0.33 3.46 21.50
C ALA A 95 0.17 3.35 20.05
N VAL A 96 1.47 3.54 19.83
CA VAL A 96 2.12 3.39 18.52
C VAL A 96 2.02 1.95 18.04
N GLY A 97 2.23 0.97 18.90
CA GLY A 97 2.10 -0.45 18.57
C GLY A 97 0.67 -0.81 18.11
N LEU A 98 -0.35 -0.33 18.83
CA LEU A 98 -1.76 -0.52 18.47
C LEU A 98 -2.10 0.16 17.14
N PHE A 99 -1.65 1.42 16.94
CA PHE A 99 -1.85 2.11 15.67
C PHE A 99 -1.23 1.35 14.50
N ASN A 100 0.00 0.88 14.64
CA ASN A 100 0.68 0.11 13.63
C ASN A 100 -0.01 -1.23 13.32
N ALA A 101 -0.51 -1.90 14.34
CA ALA A 101 -1.18 -3.19 14.17
C ALA A 101 -2.53 -3.08 13.46
N TYR A 102 -3.32 -2.04 13.74
CA TYR A 102 -4.72 -1.97 13.33
C TYR A 102 -5.04 -0.84 12.35
N CYS A 103 -4.26 0.24 12.32
CA CYS A 103 -4.59 1.46 11.59
C CYS A 103 -3.63 1.75 10.43
N ALA A 104 -2.33 1.56 10.63
CA ALA A 104 -1.27 2.00 9.72
C ALA A 104 -1.41 1.42 8.32
N ARG A 105 -1.88 0.18 8.17
CA ARG A 105 -2.07 -0.45 6.86
C ARG A 105 -2.93 0.37 5.91
N CYS A 106 -3.95 1.04 6.44
CA CYS A 106 -4.87 1.86 5.63
C CYS A 106 -4.52 3.33 5.68
N HIS A 107 -3.92 3.81 6.77
CA HIS A 107 -3.72 5.21 7.06
C HIS A 107 -2.27 5.71 6.94
N THR A 108 -1.35 4.84 6.57
CA THR A 108 0.06 5.22 6.38
C THR A 108 0.53 4.80 5.00
N ALA A 109 1.12 5.72 4.24
CA ALA A 109 1.76 5.38 2.97
C ALA A 109 3.01 4.53 3.24
N GLY A 110 3.21 3.50 2.40
CA GLY A 110 4.38 2.64 2.55
C GLY A 110 4.40 1.90 3.88
N TYR A 111 3.24 1.36 4.30
CA TYR A 111 3.07 0.63 5.54
C TYR A 111 4.36 -0.05 6.01
N SER A 112 4.87 0.42 7.11
CA SER A 112 5.95 -0.24 7.84
C SER A 112 5.67 -0.16 9.33
N ALA A 113 6.01 -1.22 10.02
CA ALA A 113 5.93 -1.26 11.47
C ALA A 113 6.80 -0.13 12.06
N GLY A 114 6.19 0.82 12.73
CA GLY A 114 6.90 1.88 13.45
C GLY A 114 6.89 3.26 12.80
N VAL A 115 6.50 3.40 11.52
CA VAL A 115 6.40 4.73 10.91
C VAL A 115 4.96 5.22 10.93
N ALA A 116 4.69 6.12 11.83
CA ALA A 116 3.43 6.86 11.88
C ALA A 116 3.41 8.05 10.89
N TYR A 117 4.51 8.36 10.23
CA TYR A 117 4.67 9.60 9.49
C TYR A 117 5.20 9.38 8.09
N THR A 118 4.46 9.84 7.10
CA THR A 118 5.02 10.36 5.88
C THR A 118 4.67 11.83 5.82
N LYS A 119 5.60 12.69 5.41
CA LYS A 119 5.36 14.14 5.31
C LYS A 119 4.37 14.51 4.20
N GLU A 120 3.93 13.55 3.40
CA GLU A 120 3.00 13.79 2.30
C GLU A 120 1.55 13.79 2.77
N ILE A 121 0.86 14.86 2.51
CA ILE A 121 -0.57 15.00 2.78
C ILE A 121 -1.33 14.01 1.91
N ALA A 122 -2.30 13.31 2.50
CA ALA A 122 -3.15 12.33 1.82
C ALA A 122 -2.42 11.07 1.29
N SER A 123 -1.32 10.69 1.89
CA SER A 123 -0.56 9.49 1.53
C SER A 123 -0.98 8.22 2.30
N GLY A 124 -2.17 8.17 2.84
CA GLY A 124 -2.74 6.95 3.40
C GLY A 124 -3.06 5.94 2.28
N GLY A 125 -2.73 4.66 2.45
CA GLY A 125 -2.90 3.64 1.42
C GLY A 125 -4.36 3.49 0.96
N LEU A 126 -5.30 3.31 1.90
CA LEU A 126 -6.73 3.15 1.63
C LEU A 126 -7.58 4.20 2.35
N GLY A 127 -7.05 4.82 3.40
CA GLY A 127 -7.67 5.88 4.18
C GLY A 127 -6.87 7.18 4.10
N PRO A 128 -7.42 8.30 4.59
CA PRO A 128 -6.68 9.57 4.67
C PRO A 128 -5.50 9.44 5.62
N ALA A 129 -4.42 10.17 5.36
CA ALA A 129 -3.34 10.32 6.33
C ALA A 129 -3.86 10.95 7.63
N LEU A 130 -3.45 10.41 8.77
CA LEU A 130 -3.92 10.84 10.10
C LEU A 130 -2.90 11.70 10.86
N ARG A 131 -1.86 12.16 10.21
CA ARG A 131 -0.80 12.99 10.79
C ARG A 131 -1.21 14.46 10.91
N ALA A 132 -0.30 15.26 11.49
CA ALA A 132 -0.41 16.72 11.54
C ALA A 132 -1.75 17.22 12.12
N GLY A 133 -2.23 16.62 13.19
CA GLY A 133 -3.45 17.03 13.86
C GLY A 133 -4.74 16.80 13.08
N ARG A 134 -4.69 16.02 11.99
CA ARG A 134 -5.88 15.77 11.15
C ARG A 134 -7.05 15.18 11.90
N ALA A 135 -6.79 14.31 12.88
CA ALA A 135 -7.84 13.77 13.73
C ALA A 135 -8.60 14.89 14.47
N ASN A 136 -7.89 15.90 14.98
CA ASN A 136 -8.45 17.06 15.67
C ASN A 136 -9.22 17.99 14.71
N ILE A 137 -8.72 18.12 13.48
CA ILE A 137 -9.38 18.94 12.46
C ILE A 137 -10.71 18.30 12.04
N GLN A 138 -10.70 17.00 11.78
CA GLN A 138 -11.84 16.27 11.27
C GLN A 138 -12.91 16.02 12.34
N PHE A 139 -12.49 15.62 13.54
CA PHE A 139 -13.38 15.36 14.67
C PHE A 139 -13.09 16.33 15.81
N LYS A 140 -13.90 17.36 15.93
CA LYS A 140 -13.74 18.38 16.98
C LYS A 140 -13.93 17.79 18.37
N GLN A 141 -14.91 16.90 18.52
CA GLN A 141 -15.17 16.21 19.77
C GLN A 141 -14.47 14.85 19.78
N ARG A 142 -13.83 14.53 20.87
CA ARG A 142 -13.12 13.25 21.07
C ARG A 142 -14.08 12.07 20.98
N GLU A 143 -15.25 12.24 21.52
CA GLU A 143 -16.34 11.25 21.57
C GLU A 143 -16.82 10.84 20.18
N ASP A 144 -16.90 11.80 19.24
CA ASP A 144 -17.27 11.52 17.85
C ASP A 144 -16.23 10.65 17.15
N LEU A 145 -14.94 10.84 17.45
CA LEU A 145 -13.87 10.01 16.93
C LEU A 145 -13.89 8.61 17.57
N ILE A 146 -14.18 8.51 18.87
CA ILE A 146 -14.37 7.22 19.56
C ILE A 146 -15.52 6.45 18.88
N ASP A 147 -16.69 7.09 18.73
CA ASP A 147 -17.85 6.47 18.10
C ASP A 147 -17.56 6.01 16.67
N PHE A 148 -16.84 6.81 15.90
CA PHE A 148 -16.43 6.48 14.55
C PHE A 148 -15.48 5.27 14.49
N ILE A 149 -14.47 5.19 15.37
CA ILE A 149 -13.55 4.05 15.40
C ILE A 149 -14.25 2.78 15.90
N VAL A 150 -15.11 2.91 16.90
CA VAL A 150 -15.89 1.78 17.44
C VAL A 150 -16.82 1.19 16.39
N LYS A 151 -17.56 2.03 15.64
CA LYS A 151 -18.60 1.60 14.70
C LYS A 151 -18.10 1.42 13.25
N GLY A 152 -17.01 2.07 12.90
CA GLY A 152 -16.55 2.17 11.51
C GLY A 152 -17.36 3.13 10.65
N SER A 153 -17.04 3.17 9.36
CA SER A 153 -17.70 4.06 8.41
C SER A 153 -18.87 3.38 7.69
N VAL A 154 -19.97 4.11 7.55
CA VAL A 154 -21.12 3.70 6.71
C VAL A 154 -21.07 4.51 5.43
N ASN A 155 -21.27 3.85 4.27
CA ASN A 155 -21.24 4.50 2.98
C ASN A 155 -22.27 5.63 2.88
N GLY A 156 -21.81 6.81 2.46
CA GLY A 156 -22.66 8.00 2.30
C GLY A 156 -23.00 8.73 3.59
N LYS A 157 -22.66 8.21 4.78
CA LYS A 157 -22.90 8.90 6.04
C LYS A 157 -21.88 9.99 6.28
N ALA A 158 -22.30 11.15 6.75
CA ALA A 158 -21.42 12.24 7.15
C ALA A 158 -20.73 11.94 8.49
N TYR A 159 -19.44 12.30 8.60
CA TYR A 159 -18.62 12.15 9.79
C TYR A 159 -17.74 13.39 10.01
N GLY A 160 -17.73 13.89 11.20
CA GLY A 160 -16.93 15.06 11.55
C GLY A 160 -17.27 16.29 10.70
N VAL A 161 -16.26 17.12 10.40
CA VAL A 161 -16.48 18.43 9.76
C VAL A 161 -16.80 18.33 8.27
N ASN A 162 -16.06 17.54 7.50
CA ASN A 162 -16.20 17.45 6.03
C ASN A 162 -16.11 16.02 5.51
N GLY A 163 -16.17 15.02 6.37
CA GLY A 163 -15.99 13.62 5.98
C GLY A 163 -17.29 12.99 5.50
N VAL A 164 -17.20 12.20 4.45
CA VAL A 164 -18.26 11.28 4.02
C VAL A 164 -17.72 9.86 4.07
N GLY A 165 -18.43 8.98 4.76
CA GLY A 165 -18.03 7.60 4.91
C GLY A 165 -18.02 6.84 3.58
N GLY A 166 -16.94 6.14 3.30
CA GLY A 166 -16.82 5.26 2.15
C GLY A 166 -17.21 3.80 2.44
N GLY A 167 -17.64 3.48 3.67
CA GLY A 167 -17.95 2.10 4.09
C GLY A 167 -16.73 1.18 4.20
N LYS A 168 -15.52 1.71 4.08
CA LYS A 168 -14.27 0.90 4.05
C LYS A 168 -13.53 0.84 5.38
N MET A 169 -13.76 1.81 6.28
CA MET A 169 -13.21 1.79 7.63
C MET A 169 -14.00 0.79 8.47
N PRO A 170 -13.39 -0.30 8.94
CA PRO A 170 -14.10 -1.27 9.80
C PRO A 170 -14.34 -0.68 11.19
N GLY A 171 -15.33 -1.22 11.90
CA GLY A 171 -15.53 -0.94 13.32
C GLY A 171 -14.63 -1.80 14.19
N PHE A 172 -13.90 -1.16 15.09
CA PHE A 172 -12.94 -1.86 15.98
C PHE A 172 -13.50 -2.19 17.36
N GLY A 173 -14.71 -1.75 17.70
CA GLY A 173 -15.30 -1.98 19.02
C GLY A 173 -15.53 -3.44 19.39
N ALA A 174 -15.62 -4.35 18.41
CA ALA A 174 -15.69 -5.79 18.65
C ALA A 174 -14.31 -6.48 18.77
N VAL A 175 -13.23 -5.78 18.40
CA VAL A 175 -11.88 -6.34 18.32
C VAL A 175 -10.97 -5.80 19.41
N LEU A 176 -11.12 -4.52 19.74
CA LEU A 176 -10.29 -3.82 20.70
C LEU A 176 -11.11 -3.41 21.93
N PRO A 177 -10.55 -3.54 23.13
CA PRO A 177 -11.14 -2.96 24.32
C PRO A 177 -11.18 -1.43 24.20
N GLN A 178 -12.16 -0.83 24.86
CA GLN A 178 -12.37 0.63 24.85
C GLN A 178 -11.10 1.41 25.22
N SER A 179 -10.35 0.94 26.23
CA SER A 179 -9.10 1.56 26.67
C SER A 179 -8.03 1.62 25.58
N ASP A 180 -7.94 0.63 24.72
CA ASP A 180 -6.99 0.58 23.62
C ASP A 180 -7.41 1.51 22.47
N ILE A 181 -8.71 1.61 22.19
CA ILE A 181 -9.27 2.58 21.26
C ILE A 181 -8.97 4.00 21.74
N GLU A 182 -9.20 4.29 23.01
CA GLU A 182 -8.93 5.60 23.59
C GLU A 182 -7.43 5.95 23.55
N LEU A 183 -6.56 4.98 23.81
CA LEU A 183 -5.13 5.16 23.70
C LEU A 183 -4.67 5.50 22.26
N ILE A 184 -5.21 4.83 21.26
CA ILE A 184 -4.97 5.17 19.84
C ILE A 184 -5.45 6.60 19.55
N ILE A 185 -6.62 6.97 20.05
CA ILE A 185 -7.21 8.30 19.83
C ILE A 185 -6.35 9.39 20.47
N ASP A 186 -5.89 9.20 21.68
CA ASP A 186 -5.04 10.15 22.39
C ASP A 186 -3.72 10.34 21.63
N TYR A 187 -3.13 9.25 21.13
CA TYR A 187 -1.97 9.32 20.24
C TYR A 187 -2.24 10.12 18.96
N LEU A 188 -3.34 9.85 18.26
CA LEU A 188 -3.71 10.56 17.03
C LEU A 188 -3.99 12.06 17.29
N ARG A 189 -4.56 12.39 18.42
CA ARG A 189 -4.89 13.75 18.80
C ARG A 189 -3.70 14.52 19.34
N GLY A 190 -2.69 13.84 19.88
CA GLY A 190 -1.42 14.41 20.34
C GLY A 190 -0.48 14.75 19.18
N MET A 191 -0.70 14.23 17.97
CA MET A 191 0.09 14.61 16.80
C MET A 191 -0.16 16.08 16.47
N THR A 192 0.83 16.91 16.70
CA THR A 192 0.77 18.32 16.31
C THR A 192 0.97 18.51 14.82
N PRO A 193 0.40 19.56 14.22
CA PRO A 193 0.77 19.97 12.87
C PRO A 193 2.28 20.25 12.84
N ASP A 194 2.96 19.80 11.77
CA ASP A 194 4.32 20.24 11.50
C ASP A 194 4.33 21.79 11.49
N ALA A 195 5.23 22.38 12.26
CA ALA A 195 5.38 23.83 12.40
C ALA A 195 5.94 24.45 11.10
#